data_c5accaad02ed0ac23ebe4c4045690470
#
_entry.id   c5accaad02ed0ac23ebe4c4045690470
#
_cell.length_a   1.000
_cell.length_b   1.000
_cell.length_c   1.000
_cell.angle_alpha   90.00
_cell.angle_beta   90.00
_cell.angle_gamma   90.00
#
_symmetry.space_group_name_H-M   'P 1'
#
loop_
_entity.id
_entity.type
_entity.pdbx_description
1 polymer ?
#
loop_
_entity_poly.entity_id
_entity_poly.type
_entity_poly.pdbx_seq_one_letter_code
_entity_poly.pdbx_strand_id
1 'polypeptide(L)'
;EAMEGLSYASELGTGIIIVVNDNEMSIAENHGGLYKNLQALRQSNGTCPHNWFKAWGFEYKYLEEGNNIAQLINLFRSVKDTNRPTVLHIHTEKGHGYAPAVQNKEAWHWGLPFNLEDGSRPRRNPDGTIPHTAPAEDYQTLFSNWMLQEMQHDPTLIAVTAGTPTAAGFTAPKRALAGKQHIDMGIAEEQAVAMISGMAKGGLHPVWTVYSTFIQRTYDQIAQDLCINANPA
;
A
#
# COMPACT_ATOMS: atom_id res chain seq x y z
N GLU A 1 5.01 -1.35 13.46
CA GLU A 1 5.83 -0.18 13.85
C GLU A 1 4.96 1.08 14.04
N ALA A 2 4.20 1.54 13.03
CA ALA A 2 3.37 2.74 13.18
C ALA A 2 2.33 2.62 14.30
N MET A 3 1.76 1.43 14.50
CA MET A 3 0.79 1.16 15.57
C MET A 3 1.39 1.29 16.95
N GLU A 4 2.59 0.79 17.16
CA GLU A 4 3.33 0.91 18.43
C GLU A 4 3.64 2.37 18.74
N GLY A 5 4.12 3.12 17.74
CA GLY A 5 4.37 4.54 17.86
C GLY A 5 3.11 5.36 18.18
N LEU A 6 1.98 5.04 17.53
CA LEU A 6 0.69 5.67 17.81
C LEU A 6 0.21 5.35 19.23
N SER A 7 0.31 4.09 19.65
CA SER A 7 -0.07 3.68 21.00
C SER A 7 0.70 4.45 22.05
N TYR A 8 2.03 4.55 21.89
CA TYR A 8 2.87 5.28 22.83
C TYR A 8 2.66 6.80 22.78
N ALA A 9 2.47 7.36 21.59
CA ALA A 9 2.19 8.79 21.42
C ALA A 9 0.89 9.21 22.12
N SER A 10 -0.12 8.35 22.14
CA SER A 10 -1.38 8.63 22.84
C SER A 10 -1.20 8.69 24.37
N GLU A 11 -0.32 7.84 24.92
CA GLU A 11 -0.04 7.81 26.37
C GLU A 11 0.81 8.99 26.84
N LEU A 12 1.75 9.46 26.01
CA LEU A 12 2.66 10.54 26.39
C LEU A 12 1.95 11.84 26.76
N GLY A 13 0.74 12.08 26.27
CA GLY A 13 -0.06 13.27 26.60
C GLY A 13 0.57 14.59 26.14
N THR A 14 1.54 14.56 25.22
CA THR A 14 2.22 15.75 24.70
C THR A 14 1.48 16.36 23.52
N GLY A 15 1.83 17.58 23.12
CA GLY A 15 1.26 18.27 21.96
C GLY A 15 1.76 17.75 20.61
N ILE A 16 1.99 16.45 20.47
CA ILE A 16 2.37 15.86 19.17
C ILE A 16 1.23 16.00 18.15
N ILE A 17 1.57 16.42 16.96
CA ILE A 17 0.64 16.50 15.81
C ILE A 17 0.99 15.40 14.83
N ILE A 18 0.04 14.51 14.56
CA ILE A 18 0.18 13.39 13.62
C ILE A 18 -0.67 13.70 12.40
N VAL A 19 -0.05 13.76 11.23
CA VAL A 19 -0.74 14.00 9.96
C VAL A 19 -1.00 12.68 9.27
N VAL A 20 -2.26 12.35 9.08
CA VAL A 20 -2.71 11.25 8.23
C VAL A 20 -3.09 11.83 6.87
N ASN A 21 -2.16 11.76 5.92
CA ASN A 21 -2.42 12.13 4.53
C ASN A 21 -3.11 10.96 3.82
N ASP A 22 -4.42 11.02 3.74
CA ASP A 22 -5.25 9.97 3.17
C ASP A 22 -5.66 10.30 1.74
N ASN A 23 -5.04 9.65 0.79
CA ASN A 23 -5.35 9.76 -0.64
C ASN A 23 -6.03 8.49 -1.19
N GLU A 24 -6.59 7.66 -0.30
CA GLU A 24 -7.32 6.42 -0.60
C GLU A 24 -6.47 5.27 -1.19
N MET A 25 -5.19 5.49 -1.39
CA MET A 25 -4.29 4.53 -2.03
C MET A 25 -3.00 4.36 -1.22
N SER A 26 -2.45 3.15 -1.31
CA SER A 26 -1.02 2.87 -1.08
C SER A 26 -0.25 2.97 -2.40
N ILE A 27 0.60 2.02 -2.71
CA ILE A 27 1.13 1.77 -4.06
C ILE A 27 -0.04 1.31 -4.93
N ALA A 28 -0.66 0.18 -4.57
CA ALA A 28 -1.91 -0.31 -5.11
C ALA A 28 -3.09 0.10 -4.21
N GLU A 29 -4.17 -0.66 -4.22
CA GLU A 29 -5.34 -0.46 -3.37
C GLU A 29 -5.02 -0.71 -1.89
N ASN A 30 -5.71 0.00 -1.01
CA ASN A 30 -5.57 -0.19 0.42
C ASN A 30 -6.34 -1.41 0.92
N HIS A 31 -5.73 -2.18 1.82
CA HIS A 31 -6.33 -3.33 2.48
C HIS A 31 -6.29 -3.19 4.00
N GLY A 32 -7.32 -3.70 4.68
CA GLY A 32 -7.37 -3.78 6.15
C GLY A 32 -8.41 -2.88 6.81
N GLY A 33 -8.64 -3.16 8.10
CA GLY A 33 -9.69 -2.50 8.90
C GLY A 33 -9.45 -1.02 9.13
N LEU A 34 -8.19 -0.58 9.22
CA LEU A 34 -7.84 0.84 9.35
C LEU A 34 -8.35 1.64 8.16
N TYR A 35 -8.13 1.15 6.94
CA TYR A 35 -8.57 1.86 5.72
C TYR A 35 -10.08 1.92 5.58
N LYS A 36 -10.81 0.89 6.05
CA LYS A 36 -12.28 0.94 6.16
C LYS A 36 -12.74 2.01 7.13
N ASN A 37 -12.02 2.19 8.24
CA ASN A 37 -12.32 3.26 9.19
C ASN A 37 -12.01 4.65 8.61
N LEU A 38 -10.88 4.83 7.93
CA LEU A 38 -10.55 6.07 7.22
C LEU A 38 -11.63 6.40 6.18
N GLN A 39 -12.09 5.42 5.40
CA GLN A 39 -13.19 5.60 4.45
C GLN A 39 -14.48 6.07 5.13
N ALA A 40 -14.88 5.45 6.25
CA ALA A 40 -16.07 5.87 7.00
C ALA A 40 -15.92 7.29 7.55
N LEU A 41 -14.73 7.67 7.98
CA LEU A 41 -14.42 9.03 8.45
C LEU A 41 -14.49 10.04 7.30
N ARG A 42 -13.97 9.74 6.11
CA ARG A 42 -14.15 10.61 4.92
C ARG A 42 -15.61 10.78 4.56
N GLN A 43 -16.35 9.68 4.40
CA GLN A 43 -17.78 9.71 4.03
C GLN A 43 -18.67 10.47 5.01
N SER A 44 -18.26 10.56 6.26
CA SER A 44 -18.97 11.28 7.32
C SER A 44 -18.40 12.67 7.61
N ASN A 45 -17.48 13.16 6.80
CA ASN A 45 -16.76 14.42 7.07
C ASN A 45 -16.16 14.45 8.49
N GLY A 46 -15.53 13.35 8.88
CA GLY A 46 -14.85 13.19 10.17
C GLY A 46 -15.77 12.93 11.38
N THR A 47 -17.09 12.81 11.19
CA THR A 47 -18.06 12.70 12.29
C THR A 47 -18.47 11.28 12.65
N CYS A 48 -17.98 10.26 11.93
CA CYS A 48 -18.28 8.86 12.22
C CYS A 48 -18.03 8.55 13.72
N PRO A 49 -19.01 7.97 14.43
CA PRO A 49 -18.87 7.66 15.86
C PRO A 49 -17.80 6.61 16.14
N HIS A 50 -17.56 5.73 15.17
CA HIS A 50 -16.48 4.74 15.23
C HIS A 50 -15.18 5.35 14.69
N ASN A 51 -14.54 6.20 15.48
CA ASN A 51 -13.27 6.83 15.15
C ASN A 51 -12.15 6.16 15.95
N TRP A 52 -11.32 5.39 15.24
CA TRP A 52 -10.24 4.63 15.83
C TRP A 52 -9.21 5.51 16.56
N PHE A 53 -8.89 6.68 16.02
CA PHE A 53 -7.96 7.62 16.67
C PHE A 53 -8.54 8.18 17.98
N LYS A 54 -9.82 8.56 17.99
CA LYS A 54 -10.49 9.01 19.22
C LYS A 54 -10.59 7.91 20.28
N ALA A 55 -10.77 6.66 19.86
CA ALA A 55 -10.79 5.50 20.77
C ALA A 55 -9.44 5.31 21.49
N TRP A 56 -8.35 5.76 20.90
CA TRP A 56 -7.01 5.75 21.51
C TRP A 56 -6.68 7.03 22.28
N GLY A 57 -7.59 7.99 22.40
CA GLY A 57 -7.41 9.21 23.18
C GLY A 57 -6.83 10.40 22.41
N PHE A 58 -6.69 10.32 21.10
CA PHE A 58 -6.28 11.46 20.29
C PHE A 58 -7.39 12.49 20.13
N GLU A 59 -7.03 13.77 20.17
CA GLU A 59 -7.84 14.78 19.52
C GLU A 59 -7.80 14.54 18.01
N TYR A 60 -8.94 14.76 17.35
CA TYR A 60 -9.07 14.44 15.93
C TYR A 60 -9.73 15.59 15.17
N LYS A 61 -9.09 15.98 14.07
CA LYS A 61 -9.63 16.95 13.10
C LYS A 61 -9.55 16.37 11.69
N TYR A 62 -10.60 16.63 10.92
CA TYR A 62 -10.71 16.20 9.53
C TYR A 62 -10.68 17.40 8.59
N LEU A 63 -10.04 17.25 7.42
CA LEU A 63 -10.05 18.22 6.34
C LEU A 63 -10.32 17.50 5.02
N GLU A 64 -11.45 17.79 4.40
CA GLU A 64 -11.86 17.24 3.11
C GLU A 64 -11.00 17.81 1.97
N GLU A 65 -10.80 19.11 1.92
CA GLU A 65 -10.08 19.83 0.87
C GLU A 65 -8.56 19.87 1.12
N GLY A 66 -7.93 18.70 1.28
CA GLY A 66 -6.53 18.58 1.66
C GLY A 66 -5.52 19.10 0.63
N ASN A 67 -5.92 19.27 -0.63
CA ASN A 67 -5.10 19.94 -1.65
C ASN A 67 -5.24 21.46 -1.64
N ASN A 68 -6.11 22.03 -0.80
CA ASN A 68 -6.29 23.47 -0.66
C ASN A 68 -5.31 24.04 0.38
N ILE A 69 -4.30 24.75 -0.08
CA ILE A 69 -3.22 25.31 0.76
C ILE A 69 -3.77 26.26 1.84
N ALA A 70 -4.76 27.09 1.52
CA ALA A 70 -5.31 28.04 2.50
C ALA A 70 -6.03 27.29 3.65
N GLN A 71 -6.78 26.25 3.34
CA GLN A 71 -7.44 25.40 4.34
C GLN A 71 -6.43 24.63 5.19
N LEU A 72 -5.37 24.10 4.57
CA LEU A 72 -4.26 23.45 5.28
C LEU A 72 -3.61 24.41 6.29
N ILE A 73 -3.26 25.63 5.87
CA ILE A 73 -2.67 26.64 6.76
C ILE A 73 -3.59 26.91 7.95
N ASN A 74 -4.89 27.06 7.71
CA ASN A 74 -5.86 27.30 8.78
C ASN A 74 -5.97 26.10 9.73
N LEU A 75 -5.98 24.87 9.21
CA LEU A 75 -5.98 23.65 10.01
C LEU A 75 -4.74 23.60 10.93
N PHE A 76 -3.53 23.77 10.36
CA PHE A 76 -2.29 23.73 11.16
C PHE A 76 -2.23 24.86 12.19
N ARG A 77 -2.66 26.08 11.85
CA ARG A 77 -2.76 27.19 12.82
C ARG A 77 -3.68 26.85 13.99
N SER A 78 -4.73 26.09 13.75
CA SER A 78 -5.70 25.73 14.79
C SER A 78 -5.18 24.71 15.81
N VAL A 79 -4.02 24.11 15.57
CA VAL A 79 -3.43 23.04 16.42
C VAL A 79 -1.96 23.27 16.77
N LYS A 80 -1.29 24.30 16.21
CA LYS A 80 0.14 24.50 16.40
C LYS A 80 0.60 24.63 17.87
N ASP A 81 -0.29 25.04 18.73
CA ASP A 81 -0.02 25.24 20.17
C ASP A 81 -0.79 24.19 21.01
N THR A 82 -1.21 23.06 20.41
CA THR A 82 -1.89 22.01 21.16
C THR A 82 -0.99 21.42 22.24
N ASN A 83 -1.56 21.09 23.38
CA ASN A 83 -0.89 20.36 24.47
C ASN A 83 -1.37 18.91 24.60
N ARG A 84 -2.16 18.44 23.63
CA ARG A 84 -2.70 17.07 23.56
C ARG A 84 -2.34 16.42 22.26
N PRO A 85 -2.12 15.09 22.26
CA PRO A 85 -1.82 14.35 21.03
C PRO A 85 -3.00 14.48 20.05
N THR A 86 -2.71 15.02 18.86
CA THR A 86 -3.74 15.43 17.90
C THR A 86 -3.48 14.76 16.54
N VAL A 87 -4.51 14.15 15.97
CA VAL A 87 -4.49 13.60 14.61
C VAL A 87 -5.20 14.58 13.67
N LEU A 88 -4.49 14.94 12.60
CA LEU A 88 -5.04 15.65 11.46
C LEU A 88 -5.24 14.66 10.32
N HIS A 89 -6.48 14.29 10.04
CA HIS A 89 -6.84 13.44 8.90
C HIS A 89 -7.16 14.34 7.71
N ILE A 90 -6.28 14.34 6.73
CA ILE A 90 -6.33 15.22 5.56
C ILE A 90 -6.62 14.37 4.34
N HIS A 91 -7.78 14.58 3.70
CA HIS A 91 -8.14 13.91 2.47
C HIS A 91 -7.51 14.64 1.28
N THR A 92 -6.71 13.93 0.50
CA THR A 92 -6.03 14.45 -0.69
C THR A 92 -6.32 13.58 -1.91
N GLU A 93 -6.10 14.13 -3.08
CA GLU A 93 -6.21 13.40 -4.34
C GLU A 93 -4.83 12.92 -4.82
N LYS A 94 -4.62 11.60 -4.89
CA LYS A 94 -3.40 11.04 -5.48
C LYS A 94 -3.31 11.38 -6.95
N GLY A 95 -2.21 12.03 -7.38
CA GLY A 95 -2.03 12.51 -8.74
C GLY A 95 -2.59 13.92 -8.99
N HIS A 96 -3.00 14.63 -7.93
CA HIS A 96 -3.58 15.97 -8.01
C HIS A 96 -2.77 16.92 -8.92
N GLY A 97 -3.47 17.62 -9.79
CA GLY A 97 -2.89 18.55 -10.75
C GLY A 97 -2.46 17.94 -12.08
N TYR A 98 -2.55 16.61 -12.26
CA TYR A 98 -2.23 15.95 -13.50
C TYR A 98 -3.24 14.85 -13.85
N ALA A 99 -4.11 15.10 -14.81
CA ALA A 99 -5.24 14.24 -15.16
C ALA A 99 -4.85 12.76 -15.45
N PRO A 100 -3.77 12.44 -16.21
CA PRO A 100 -3.36 11.06 -16.42
C PRO A 100 -2.99 10.33 -15.12
N ALA A 101 -2.42 11.03 -14.12
CA ALA A 101 -2.08 10.45 -12.83
C ALA A 101 -3.32 10.22 -11.96
N VAL A 102 -4.28 11.12 -11.99
CA VAL A 102 -5.57 10.96 -11.28
C VAL A 102 -6.36 9.77 -11.83
N GLN A 103 -6.34 9.57 -13.15
CA GLN A 103 -7.07 8.48 -13.82
C GLN A 103 -6.43 7.10 -13.61
N ASN A 104 -5.13 7.02 -13.36
CA ASN A 104 -4.42 5.76 -13.16
C ASN A 104 -3.43 5.83 -12.00
N LYS A 105 -3.97 5.97 -10.79
CA LYS A 105 -3.24 6.26 -9.55
C LYS A 105 -2.13 5.24 -9.24
N GLU A 106 -2.36 3.95 -9.53
CA GLU A 106 -1.38 2.89 -9.29
C GLU A 106 -0.17 3.04 -10.23
N ALA A 107 -0.40 3.21 -11.53
CA ALA A 107 0.66 3.36 -12.53
C ALA A 107 1.50 4.63 -12.32
N TRP A 108 0.97 5.63 -11.62
CA TRP A 108 1.64 6.90 -11.32
C TRP A 108 2.15 7.01 -9.89
N HIS A 109 2.22 5.90 -9.16
CA HIS A 109 2.78 5.91 -7.80
C HIS A 109 4.24 6.38 -7.76
N TRP A 110 5.04 5.98 -8.76
CA TRP A 110 6.39 6.53 -9.01
C TRP A 110 6.59 6.74 -10.51
N GLY A 111 7.49 7.66 -10.89
CA GLY A 111 7.59 8.10 -12.27
C GLY A 111 8.90 7.73 -12.96
N LEU A 112 8.78 7.11 -14.14
CA LEU A 112 9.77 7.20 -15.20
C LEU A 112 9.54 8.52 -15.97
N PRO A 113 10.51 9.02 -16.75
CA PRO A 113 10.28 10.14 -17.65
C PRO A 113 9.05 9.90 -18.54
N PHE A 114 8.24 10.93 -18.74
CA PHE A 114 7.00 10.85 -19.50
C PHE A 114 6.78 12.14 -20.31
N ASN A 115 5.92 12.08 -21.32
CA ASN A 115 5.47 13.23 -22.06
C ASN A 115 4.41 13.99 -21.26
N LEU A 116 4.61 15.26 -21.02
CA LEU A 116 3.71 16.07 -20.20
C LEU A 116 2.31 16.20 -20.81
N GLU A 117 2.22 16.22 -22.15
CA GLU A 117 0.97 16.44 -22.87
C GLU A 117 -0.02 15.28 -22.73
N ASP A 118 0.46 14.04 -22.84
CA ASP A 118 -0.38 12.85 -22.93
C ASP A 118 -0.10 11.78 -21.86
N GLY A 119 0.94 11.97 -21.03
CA GLY A 119 1.35 11.02 -20.00
C GLY A 119 2.04 9.77 -20.55
N SER A 120 2.30 9.70 -21.85
CA SER A 120 2.98 8.55 -22.44
C SER A 120 4.40 8.39 -21.88
N ARG A 121 4.79 7.13 -21.67
CA ARG A 121 6.10 6.76 -21.10
C ARG A 121 6.90 5.96 -22.13
N PRO A 122 7.52 6.62 -23.12
CA PRO A 122 8.33 5.91 -24.08
C PRO A 122 9.51 5.25 -23.36
N ARG A 123 9.74 3.95 -23.59
CA ARG A 123 10.99 3.32 -23.15
C ARG A 123 12.15 4.00 -23.89
N ARG A 124 13.19 4.35 -23.12
CA ARG A 124 14.41 4.94 -23.64
C ARG A 124 15.59 4.03 -23.31
N ASN A 125 16.49 3.89 -24.25
CA ASN A 125 17.80 3.32 -24.03
C ASN A 125 18.64 4.23 -23.09
N PRO A 126 19.72 3.73 -22.48
CA PRO A 126 20.61 4.55 -21.65
C PRO A 126 21.17 5.79 -22.35
N ASP A 127 21.26 5.75 -23.69
CA ASP A 127 21.69 6.88 -24.53
C ASP A 127 20.54 7.89 -24.84
N GLY A 128 19.34 7.66 -24.29
CA GLY A 128 18.17 8.51 -24.49
C GLY A 128 17.37 8.20 -25.75
N THR A 129 17.79 7.28 -26.59
CA THR A 129 17.03 6.87 -27.79
C THR A 129 15.82 6.01 -27.43
N ILE A 130 14.78 6.03 -28.27
CA ILE A 130 13.61 5.15 -28.13
C ILE A 130 13.93 3.83 -28.86
N PRO A 131 13.79 2.67 -28.20
CA PRO A 131 13.99 1.38 -28.86
C PRO A 131 13.02 1.22 -30.04
N HIS A 132 13.52 0.76 -31.18
CA HIS A 132 12.69 0.43 -32.34
C HIS A 132 12.08 -0.98 -32.28
N THR A 133 12.44 -1.79 -31.27
CA THR A 133 11.93 -3.13 -31.07
C THR A 133 10.96 -3.19 -29.88
N ALA A 134 9.98 -4.09 -29.98
CA ALA A 134 9.16 -4.41 -28.82
C ALA A 134 10.05 -4.77 -27.63
N PRO A 135 9.73 -4.33 -26.40
CA PRO A 135 10.52 -4.66 -25.25
C PRO A 135 10.60 -6.17 -25.09
N ALA A 136 11.79 -6.68 -24.75
CA ALA A 136 11.92 -8.04 -24.27
C ALA A 136 10.99 -8.23 -23.07
N GLU A 137 10.41 -9.40 -22.96
CA GLU A 137 9.56 -9.76 -21.82
C GLU A 137 10.39 -9.63 -20.53
N ASP A 138 9.86 -8.89 -19.55
CA ASP A 138 10.56 -8.73 -18.27
C ASP A 138 10.28 -9.89 -17.33
N TYR A 139 11.11 -10.05 -16.30
CA TYR A 139 10.99 -11.15 -15.34
C TYR A 139 9.65 -11.16 -14.61
N GLN A 140 9.06 -10.00 -14.32
CA GLN A 140 7.78 -9.92 -13.65
C GLN A 140 6.66 -10.47 -14.55
N THR A 141 6.71 -10.14 -15.82
CA THR A 141 5.75 -10.66 -16.82
C THR A 141 5.88 -12.16 -17.00
N LEU A 142 7.12 -12.66 -17.16
CA LEU A 142 7.39 -14.11 -17.26
C LEU A 142 6.89 -14.85 -16.03
N PHE A 143 7.27 -14.38 -14.83
CA PHE A 143 6.86 -14.98 -13.57
C PHE A 143 5.35 -15.04 -13.41
N SER A 144 4.66 -13.91 -13.60
CA SER A 144 3.21 -13.85 -13.41
C SER A 144 2.44 -14.65 -14.45
N ASN A 145 2.93 -14.74 -15.70
CA ASN A 145 2.35 -15.61 -16.73
C ASN A 145 2.49 -17.08 -16.35
N TRP A 146 3.69 -17.48 -15.93
CA TRP A 146 3.93 -18.84 -15.45
C TRP A 146 3.06 -19.19 -14.25
N MET A 147 2.99 -18.32 -13.23
CA MET A 147 2.12 -18.52 -12.07
C MET A 147 0.66 -18.71 -12.48
N LEU A 148 0.13 -17.87 -13.37
CA LEU A 148 -1.26 -18.01 -13.85
C LEU A 148 -1.50 -19.32 -14.61
N GLN A 149 -0.50 -19.82 -15.31
CA GLN A 149 -0.59 -21.11 -16.01
C GLN A 149 -0.63 -22.26 -15.00
N GLU A 150 0.29 -22.28 -14.01
CA GLU A 150 0.35 -23.32 -12.98
C GLU A 150 -0.91 -23.33 -12.10
N MET A 151 -1.43 -22.16 -11.73
CA MET A 151 -2.67 -22.03 -10.95
C MET A 151 -3.89 -22.71 -11.59
N GLN A 152 -3.89 -22.92 -12.93
CA GLN A 152 -4.96 -23.67 -13.60
C GLN A 152 -4.93 -25.17 -13.27
N HIS A 153 -3.78 -25.67 -12.87
CA HIS A 153 -3.53 -27.09 -12.62
C HIS A 153 -3.34 -27.40 -11.12
N ASP A 154 -2.92 -26.41 -10.36
CA ASP A 154 -2.72 -26.54 -8.91
C ASP A 154 -3.54 -25.50 -8.14
N PRO A 155 -4.70 -25.90 -7.57
CA PRO A 155 -5.52 -25.00 -6.76
C PRO A 155 -4.90 -24.64 -5.40
N THR A 156 -3.81 -25.30 -5.00
CA THR A 156 -3.09 -25.00 -3.76
C THR A 156 -2.02 -23.91 -3.93
N LEU A 157 -1.65 -23.59 -5.18
CA LEU A 157 -0.67 -22.57 -5.50
C LEU A 157 -1.25 -21.17 -5.29
N ILE A 158 -0.64 -20.40 -4.41
CA ILE A 158 -1.12 -19.06 -4.02
C ILE A 158 -0.01 -18.04 -4.24
N ALA A 159 -0.28 -17.01 -5.05
CA ALA A 159 0.62 -15.84 -5.15
C ALA A 159 0.27 -14.83 -4.04
N VAL A 160 1.29 -14.40 -3.30
CA VAL A 160 1.13 -13.45 -2.19
C VAL A 160 1.98 -12.21 -2.46
N THR A 161 1.40 -11.03 -2.25
CA THR A 161 2.11 -9.75 -2.33
C THR A 161 1.77 -8.87 -1.11
N ALA A 162 2.65 -7.93 -0.82
CA ALA A 162 2.48 -6.97 0.28
C ALA A 162 2.54 -5.54 -0.28
N GLY A 163 1.43 -5.09 -0.90
CA GLY A 163 1.28 -3.75 -1.45
C GLY A 163 1.95 -3.51 -2.80
N THR A 164 2.58 -4.52 -3.41
CA THR A 164 3.34 -4.38 -4.66
C THR A 164 2.95 -5.41 -5.74
N PRO A 165 1.64 -5.65 -5.98
CA PRO A 165 1.22 -6.72 -6.91
C PRO A 165 1.71 -6.47 -8.34
N THR A 166 1.68 -5.24 -8.83
CA THR A 166 2.12 -4.90 -10.19
C THR A 166 3.63 -5.09 -10.36
N ALA A 167 4.41 -4.86 -9.31
CA ALA A 167 5.86 -5.13 -9.33
C ALA A 167 6.17 -6.64 -9.40
N ALA A 168 5.26 -7.49 -8.93
CA ALA A 168 5.30 -8.94 -9.11
C ALA A 168 4.72 -9.39 -10.46
N GLY A 169 4.35 -8.47 -11.34
CA GLY A 169 3.72 -8.75 -12.62
C GLY A 169 2.20 -8.97 -12.56
N PHE A 170 1.60 -8.97 -11.36
CA PHE A 170 0.16 -9.13 -11.18
C PHE A 170 -0.57 -7.80 -11.40
N THR A 171 -0.72 -7.41 -12.66
CA THR A 171 -1.56 -6.28 -13.07
C THR A 171 -3.03 -6.52 -12.70
N ALA A 172 -3.86 -5.48 -12.71
CA ALA A 172 -5.28 -5.63 -12.36
C ALA A 172 -6.00 -6.74 -13.16
N PRO A 173 -5.82 -6.88 -14.50
CA PRO A 173 -6.38 -8.01 -15.24
C PRO A 173 -5.86 -9.38 -14.77
N LYS A 174 -4.56 -9.51 -14.47
CA LYS A 174 -3.98 -10.76 -14.00
C LYS A 174 -4.44 -11.12 -12.59
N ARG A 175 -4.63 -10.15 -11.70
CA ARG A 175 -5.25 -10.36 -10.38
C ARG A 175 -6.68 -10.90 -10.51
N ALA A 176 -7.46 -10.34 -11.45
CA ALA A 176 -8.81 -10.82 -11.73
C ALA A 176 -8.83 -12.28 -12.25
N LEU A 177 -7.86 -12.66 -13.10
CA LEU A 177 -7.70 -14.04 -13.58
C LEU A 177 -7.28 -15.00 -12.47
N ALA A 178 -6.35 -14.62 -11.62
CA ALA A 178 -5.89 -15.42 -10.48
C ALA A 178 -6.99 -15.62 -9.42
N GLY A 179 -7.90 -14.64 -9.29
CA GLY A 179 -9.01 -14.69 -8.35
C GLY A 179 -8.53 -14.92 -6.91
N LYS A 180 -8.99 -15.98 -6.27
CA LYS A 180 -8.63 -16.31 -4.88
C LYS A 180 -7.19 -16.81 -4.70
N GLN A 181 -6.51 -17.16 -5.78
CA GLN A 181 -5.12 -17.63 -5.75
C GLN A 181 -4.11 -16.47 -5.80
N HIS A 182 -4.57 -15.23 -5.85
CA HIS A 182 -3.75 -14.03 -5.61
C HIS A 182 -4.26 -13.29 -4.38
N ILE A 183 -3.37 -13.02 -3.43
CA ILE A 183 -3.66 -12.28 -2.23
C ILE A 183 -2.68 -11.12 -2.10
N ASP A 184 -3.20 -9.91 -2.06
CA ASP A 184 -2.45 -8.72 -1.65
C ASP A 184 -2.98 -8.23 -0.31
N MET A 185 -2.13 -8.11 0.68
CA MET A 185 -2.52 -7.68 2.02
C MET A 185 -2.18 -6.22 2.33
N GLY A 186 -1.78 -5.45 1.32
CA GLY A 186 -1.26 -4.11 1.51
C GLY A 186 0.16 -4.14 2.07
N ILE A 187 0.67 -3.00 2.56
CA ILE A 187 2.04 -2.88 3.10
C ILE A 187 2.08 -3.52 4.49
N ALA A 188 2.25 -4.83 4.53
CA ALA A 188 2.25 -5.64 5.75
C ALA A 188 3.13 -6.89 5.58
N GLU A 189 4.43 -6.69 5.38
CA GLU A 189 5.39 -7.75 5.06
C GLU A 189 5.50 -8.79 6.17
N GLU A 190 5.50 -8.37 7.43
CA GLU A 190 5.56 -9.28 8.60
C GLU A 190 4.32 -10.20 8.64
N GLN A 191 3.14 -9.62 8.37
CA GLN A 191 1.90 -10.40 8.25
C GLN A 191 1.95 -11.35 7.06
N ALA A 192 2.59 -10.94 5.95
CA ALA A 192 2.77 -11.79 4.77
C ALA A 192 3.51 -13.07 5.14
N VAL A 193 4.64 -12.97 5.83
CA VAL A 193 5.43 -14.14 6.24
C VAL A 193 4.64 -15.03 7.20
N ALA A 194 4.02 -14.45 8.23
CA ALA A 194 3.21 -15.23 9.17
C ALA A 194 2.06 -15.98 8.45
N MET A 195 1.41 -15.31 7.48
CA MET A 195 0.32 -15.91 6.71
C MET A 195 0.79 -17.02 5.79
N ILE A 196 1.89 -16.84 5.02
CA ILE A 196 2.40 -17.90 4.14
C ILE A 196 2.89 -19.11 4.92
N SER A 197 3.48 -18.89 6.09
CA SER A 197 3.83 -19.99 7.02
C SER A 197 2.60 -20.81 7.39
N GLY A 198 1.52 -20.14 7.79
CA GLY A 198 0.25 -20.80 8.12
C GLY A 198 -0.38 -21.52 6.92
N MET A 199 -0.31 -20.91 5.72
CA MET A 199 -0.78 -21.53 4.48
C MET A 199 -0.02 -22.80 4.14
N ALA A 200 1.32 -22.75 4.20
CA ALA A 200 2.18 -23.90 3.95
C ALA A 200 1.90 -25.03 4.97
N LYS A 201 1.73 -24.67 6.24
CA LYS A 201 1.32 -25.63 7.29
C LYS A 201 -0.04 -26.25 7.02
N GLY A 202 -0.95 -25.51 6.40
CA GLY A 202 -2.28 -25.96 5.99
C GLY A 202 -2.30 -26.76 4.69
N GLY A 203 -1.17 -26.99 4.04
CA GLY A 203 -1.05 -27.76 2.79
C GLY A 203 -1.23 -26.94 1.51
N LEU A 204 -1.18 -25.61 1.59
CA LEU A 204 -1.09 -24.74 0.40
C LEU A 204 0.38 -24.55 -0.03
N HIS A 205 0.57 -24.13 -1.27
CA HIS A 205 1.88 -23.76 -1.84
C HIS A 205 1.95 -22.24 -2.08
N PRO A 206 2.21 -21.44 -1.03
CA PRO A 206 2.30 -20.00 -1.18
C PRO A 206 3.64 -19.59 -1.79
N VAL A 207 3.60 -18.63 -2.71
CA VAL A 207 4.77 -17.97 -3.28
C VAL A 207 4.66 -16.48 -2.99
N TRP A 208 5.49 -15.98 -2.10
CA TRP A 208 5.52 -14.57 -1.74
C TRP A 208 6.58 -13.81 -2.54
N THR A 209 6.15 -12.80 -3.26
CA THR A 209 7.03 -11.89 -4.00
C THR A 209 7.17 -10.55 -3.29
N VAL A 210 8.43 -10.13 -3.09
CA VAL A 210 8.75 -8.91 -2.35
C VAL A 210 10.06 -8.31 -2.90
N TYR A 211 10.19 -6.98 -2.84
CA TYR A 211 11.48 -6.35 -3.10
C TYR A 211 12.51 -6.72 -2.03
N SER A 212 13.75 -6.96 -2.45
CA SER A 212 14.85 -7.33 -1.54
C SER A 212 15.06 -6.33 -0.40
N THR A 213 14.81 -5.05 -0.64
CA THR A 213 14.89 -4.01 0.40
C THR A 213 13.76 -4.07 1.41
N PHE A 214 12.61 -4.64 1.06
CA PHE A 214 11.46 -4.73 1.97
C PHE A 214 11.49 -5.97 2.85
N ILE A 215 12.16 -7.05 2.40
CA ILE A 215 12.30 -8.28 3.17
C ILE A 215 13.02 -8.08 4.50
N GLN A 216 13.82 -7.02 4.64
CA GLN A 216 14.55 -6.71 5.88
C GLN A 216 13.63 -6.52 7.10
N ARG A 217 12.36 -6.14 6.88
CA ARG A 217 11.37 -5.96 7.95
C ARG A 217 10.88 -7.28 8.56
N THR A 218 11.19 -8.41 7.94
CA THR A 218 10.60 -9.71 8.25
C THR A 218 11.62 -10.71 8.77
N TYR A 219 12.77 -10.23 9.26
CA TYR A 219 13.85 -11.11 9.70
C TYR A 219 13.38 -12.12 10.75
N ASP A 220 12.71 -11.63 11.80
CA ASP A 220 12.24 -12.48 12.90
C ASP A 220 11.18 -13.47 12.44
N GLN A 221 10.23 -13.03 11.61
CA GLN A 221 9.16 -13.89 11.08
C GLN A 221 9.74 -14.97 10.17
N ILE A 222 10.68 -14.65 9.28
CA ILE A 222 11.34 -15.65 8.43
C ILE A 222 12.09 -16.66 9.29
N ALA A 223 12.88 -16.17 10.26
CA ALA A 223 13.67 -17.05 11.12
C ALA A 223 12.76 -17.99 11.93
N GLN A 224 11.71 -17.49 12.53
CA GLN A 224 10.84 -18.25 13.42
C GLN A 224 9.77 -19.03 12.66
N ASP A 225 9.01 -18.35 11.77
CA ASP A 225 7.81 -18.94 11.18
C ASP A 225 8.14 -19.89 10.03
N LEU A 226 9.18 -19.60 9.24
CA LEU A 226 9.58 -20.46 8.12
C LEU A 226 10.71 -21.41 8.52
N CYS A 227 11.82 -20.88 9.08
CA CYS A 227 13.01 -21.70 9.28
C CYS A 227 12.88 -22.62 10.51
N ILE A 228 12.57 -22.09 11.70
CA ILE A 228 12.46 -22.90 12.94
C ILE A 228 11.27 -23.85 12.83
N ASN A 229 10.13 -23.37 12.36
CA ASN A 229 8.92 -24.20 12.20
C ASN A 229 8.97 -25.12 10.99
N ALA A 230 10.01 -24.99 10.11
CA ALA A 230 10.19 -25.79 8.90
C ALA A 230 8.94 -25.79 7.99
N ASN A 231 8.29 -24.67 7.83
CA ASN A 231 7.12 -24.52 6.96
C ASN A 231 7.62 -24.08 5.55
N PRO A 232 7.43 -24.88 4.50
CA PRO A 232 7.92 -24.58 3.15
C PRO A 232 7.03 -23.52 2.49
N ALA A 233 7.58 -22.34 2.28
CA ALA A 233 6.95 -21.25 1.56
C ALA A 233 7.99 -20.46 0.76
#